data_fe78aecea36eb754985ebee059c2c373
#
_entry.id   fe78aecea36eb754985ebee059c2c373
#
_cell.length_a   1.000
_cell.length_b   1.000
_cell.length_c   1.000
_cell.angle_alpha   90.00
_cell.angle_beta   90.00
_cell.angle_gamma   90.00
#
_symmetry.space_group_name_H-M   'P 1'
#
loop_
_entity.id
_entity.type
_entity.pdbx_description
1 polymer ?
#
loop_
_entity_poly.entity_id
_entity_poly.type
_entity_poly.pdbx_seq_one_letter_code
_entity_poly.pdbx_strand_id
1 'polypeptide(L)'
;MRICDNARLRVARGKAPFFVKFTSMTFTITVQPSGRTFTAEPDEAMLAAGIRQGIGLPYGCKDGACGSCKCKLVSGTVEHGAHQAKALSAEEEASGYVLTCCGVAKTDVVLESRQVTEAGAFPIKKMPVRVASLERASHDVIVLKLQLPASDTFQYHAGQYVEFLLRDGDRRSYSMANAPHTQTQAPGLELHLRHMPGGKFTDHVFTNMKEKEILRIEGPYGSFFLREDSDKPMVLLASGTGFAPIMAIIEHMRFKGIQRPATLYWGGRRPADLYQSAWIEAQLAEMPNLKYVPVVSDAQPEDAWTGRTGFVHRAVLEDHPDLSGFEVYACGAPIVVESAQRDYKAAGLPEEAFFADSFTSAADKA
;
A
#
# COMPACT_ATOMS: atom_id res chain seq x y z
N MET A 1 7.65 -81.35 -29.82
CA MET A 1 9.13 -81.56 -29.89
C MET A 1 9.84 -80.24 -29.66
N ARG A 2 10.73 -80.19 -28.66
CA ARG A 2 11.67 -79.11 -28.23
C ARG A 2 10.97 -77.96 -27.49
N ILE A 3 11.00 -77.88 -26.16
CA ILE A 3 12.03 -77.50 -25.17
C ILE A 3 12.63 -76.13 -25.57
N CYS A 4 12.34 -75.10 -24.77
CA CYS A 4 13.19 -73.93 -24.60
C CYS A 4 13.01 -73.27 -23.27
N ASP A 5 14.05 -73.11 -22.65
CA ASP A 5 14.57 -72.68 -21.39
C ASP A 5 13.95 -71.48 -20.70
N ASN A 6 13.87 -71.66 -19.37
CA ASN A 6 13.66 -70.61 -18.35
C ASN A 6 14.97 -69.85 -18.13
N ALA A 7 15.03 -68.61 -18.53
CA ALA A 7 16.05 -67.68 -18.07
C ALA A 7 15.47 -66.79 -16.94
N ARG A 8 15.84 -67.10 -15.71
CA ARG A 8 15.55 -66.25 -14.52
C ARG A 8 16.43 -65.00 -14.56
N LEU A 9 15.87 -63.84 -14.89
CA LEU A 9 16.50 -62.55 -14.63
C LEU A 9 16.47 -62.24 -13.13
N ARG A 10 17.67 -62.19 -12.52
CA ARG A 10 17.87 -61.64 -11.18
C ARG A 10 17.68 -60.13 -11.23
N VAL A 11 16.59 -59.62 -10.61
CA VAL A 11 16.43 -58.20 -10.36
C VAL A 11 17.42 -57.80 -9.27
N ALA A 12 18.40 -56.97 -9.65
CA ALA A 12 19.32 -56.32 -8.72
C ALA A 12 18.51 -55.38 -7.82
N ARG A 13 18.61 -55.53 -6.50
CA ARG A 13 18.07 -54.66 -5.50
C ARG A 13 18.67 -53.26 -5.67
N GLY A 14 17.94 -52.34 -6.28
CA GLY A 14 18.30 -50.93 -6.35
C GLY A 14 18.31 -50.33 -4.96
N LYS A 15 19.39 -49.69 -4.58
CA LYS A 15 19.51 -48.86 -3.39
C LYS A 15 18.45 -47.74 -3.51
N ALA A 16 17.62 -47.58 -2.49
CA ALA A 16 16.67 -46.46 -2.39
C ALA A 16 17.45 -45.13 -2.52
N PRO A 17 16.91 -44.14 -3.25
CA PRO A 17 17.58 -42.85 -3.34
C PRO A 17 17.63 -42.24 -1.94
N PHE A 18 18.81 -41.87 -1.52
CA PHE A 18 19.07 -41.08 -0.32
C PHE A 18 18.53 -39.67 -0.60
N PHE A 19 17.34 -39.37 -0.16
CA PHE A 19 16.84 -37.98 -0.10
C PHE A 19 17.63 -37.28 1.02
N VAL A 20 18.67 -36.56 0.65
CA VAL A 20 19.27 -35.57 1.54
C VAL A 20 18.21 -34.48 1.74
N LYS A 21 17.55 -34.48 2.89
CA LYS A 21 16.81 -33.31 3.34
C LYS A 21 17.84 -32.20 3.51
N PHE A 22 17.94 -31.31 2.53
CA PHE A 22 18.56 -30.02 2.76
C PHE A 22 17.64 -29.32 3.77
N THR A 23 18.02 -29.25 5.03
CA THR A 23 17.51 -28.29 5.98
C THR A 23 17.97 -26.95 5.45
N SER A 24 17.08 -26.22 4.78
CA SER A 24 17.33 -24.82 4.45
C SER A 24 17.58 -24.11 5.78
N MET A 25 18.73 -23.45 5.90
CA MET A 25 18.99 -22.57 7.04
C MET A 25 17.96 -21.43 6.94
N THR A 26 17.09 -21.30 7.92
CA THR A 26 16.16 -20.17 8.03
C THR A 26 16.59 -19.31 9.20
N PHE A 27 16.32 -18.03 9.14
CA PHE A 27 16.57 -17.08 10.21
C PHE A 27 15.27 -16.67 10.87
N THR A 28 15.28 -16.57 12.19
CA THR A 28 14.13 -16.11 12.98
C THR A 28 14.14 -14.58 13.08
N ILE A 29 13.03 -13.95 12.70
CA ILE A 29 12.83 -12.52 12.88
C ILE A 29 11.83 -12.32 14.00
N THR A 30 12.23 -11.59 15.05
CA THR A 30 11.38 -11.21 16.18
C THR A 30 11.06 -9.73 16.10
N VAL A 31 9.78 -9.35 16.22
CA VAL A 31 9.35 -7.96 16.19
C VAL A 31 8.92 -7.48 17.56
N GLN A 32 9.58 -6.45 18.07
CA GLN A 32 9.29 -5.82 19.35
C GLN A 32 8.44 -4.55 19.16
N PRO A 33 7.58 -4.15 20.13
CA PRO A 33 7.31 -4.82 21.39
C PRO A 33 6.29 -5.98 21.29
N SER A 34 5.74 -6.28 20.10
CA SER A 34 4.67 -7.26 19.92
C SER A 34 5.08 -8.70 20.29
N GLY A 35 6.38 -9.02 20.27
CA GLY A 35 6.91 -10.36 20.49
C GLY A 35 6.60 -11.36 19.36
N ARG A 36 6.03 -10.91 18.24
CA ARG A 36 5.71 -11.78 17.11
C ARG A 36 6.97 -12.25 16.40
N THR A 37 6.95 -13.50 15.95
CA THR A 37 8.08 -14.12 15.26
C THR A 37 7.66 -14.72 13.93
N PHE A 38 8.56 -14.71 12.98
CA PHE A 38 8.43 -15.40 11.69
C PHE A 38 9.82 -15.84 11.20
N THR A 39 9.87 -16.71 10.20
CA THR A 39 11.12 -17.22 9.64
C THR A 39 11.31 -16.74 8.21
N ALA A 40 12.52 -16.33 7.86
CA ALA A 40 12.91 -15.98 6.50
C ALA A 40 13.94 -16.99 5.95
N GLU A 41 13.81 -17.30 4.67
CA GLU A 41 14.82 -18.04 3.92
C GLU A 41 16.08 -17.17 3.72
N PRO A 42 17.27 -17.74 3.42
CA PRO A 42 18.53 -17.00 3.37
C PRO A 42 18.59 -15.83 2.38
N ASP A 43 17.77 -15.89 1.32
CA ASP A 43 17.71 -14.87 0.25
C ASP A 43 16.34 -14.22 0.17
N GLU A 44 15.47 -14.42 1.17
CA GLU A 44 14.13 -13.85 1.23
C GLU A 44 14.14 -12.52 1.98
N ALA A 45 13.56 -11.48 1.37
CA ALA A 45 13.35 -10.21 2.06
C ALA A 45 12.45 -10.39 3.28
N MET A 46 12.78 -9.77 4.40
CA MET A 46 12.04 -9.92 5.68
C MET A 46 10.56 -9.58 5.55
N LEU A 47 10.21 -8.57 4.76
CA LEU A 47 8.80 -8.22 4.50
C LEU A 47 8.06 -9.35 3.76
N ALA A 48 8.68 -9.95 2.76
CA ALA A 48 8.07 -11.05 2.00
C ALA A 48 7.82 -12.27 2.90
N ALA A 49 8.79 -12.59 3.75
CA ALA A 49 8.68 -13.65 4.75
C ALA A 49 7.56 -13.37 5.77
N GLY A 50 7.46 -12.13 6.25
CA GLY A 50 6.38 -11.68 7.15
C GLY A 50 5.01 -11.83 6.50
N ILE A 51 4.84 -11.31 5.28
CA ILE A 51 3.58 -11.40 4.51
C ILE A 51 3.18 -12.88 4.31
N ARG A 52 4.12 -13.73 3.92
CA ARG A 52 3.90 -15.17 3.70
C ARG A 52 3.38 -15.88 4.96
N GLN A 53 3.79 -15.43 6.13
CA GLN A 53 3.43 -16.04 7.43
C GLN A 53 2.37 -15.25 8.20
N GLY A 54 1.75 -14.26 7.57
CA GLY A 54 0.66 -13.52 8.17
C GLY A 54 1.09 -12.50 9.22
N ILE A 55 2.33 -11.99 9.18
CA ILE A 55 2.82 -10.93 10.05
C ILE A 55 2.82 -9.61 9.28
N GLY A 56 2.06 -8.63 9.74
CA GLY A 56 1.92 -7.32 9.13
C GLY A 56 2.96 -6.34 9.63
N LEU A 57 4.09 -6.28 8.97
CA LEU A 57 5.02 -5.16 9.09
C LEU A 57 4.47 -3.95 8.32
N PRO A 58 4.82 -2.71 8.69
CA PRO A 58 4.45 -1.54 7.88
C PRO A 58 5.12 -1.61 6.51
N TYR A 59 4.38 -1.30 5.43
CA TYR A 59 4.93 -1.18 4.09
C TYR A 59 4.00 -0.46 3.11
N GLY A 60 4.58 0.11 2.05
CA GLY A 60 3.88 0.67 0.90
C GLY A 60 4.40 0.03 -0.40
N CYS A 61 5.51 0.52 -0.96
CA CYS A 61 5.99 0.20 -2.32
C CYS A 61 6.59 -1.21 -2.52
N LYS A 62 7.10 -1.86 -1.51
CA LYS A 62 7.80 -3.17 -1.52
C LYS A 62 9.15 -3.22 -2.28
N ASP A 63 9.69 -2.12 -2.75
CA ASP A 63 10.87 -2.06 -3.64
C ASP A 63 11.93 -1.03 -3.22
N GLY A 64 11.97 -0.67 -1.94
CA GLY A 64 13.01 0.19 -1.39
C GLY A 64 12.89 1.67 -1.71
N ALA A 65 11.76 2.14 -2.26
CA ALA A 65 11.64 3.52 -2.75
C ALA A 65 10.94 4.50 -1.80
N CYS A 66 10.02 4.03 -0.92
CA CYS A 66 9.14 4.92 -0.14
C CYS A 66 9.51 5.08 1.34
N GLY A 67 10.30 4.18 1.92
CA GLY A 67 10.69 4.22 3.33
C GLY A 67 9.61 3.77 4.34
N SER A 68 8.38 3.46 3.91
CA SER A 68 7.29 3.05 4.83
C SER A 68 7.57 1.75 5.60
N CYS A 69 8.49 0.91 5.13
CA CYS A 69 8.89 -0.34 5.77
C CYS A 69 10.15 -0.21 6.65
N LYS A 70 10.57 1.03 6.96
CA LYS A 70 11.75 1.30 7.79
C LYS A 70 11.49 0.85 9.22
N CYS A 71 12.38 0.02 9.76
CA CYS A 71 12.33 -0.46 11.13
C CYS A 71 13.70 -0.29 11.78
N LYS A 72 13.74 -0.20 13.09
CA LYS A 72 14.99 -0.21 13.85
C LYS A 72 15.47 -1.64 14.00
N LEU A 73 16.72 -1.91 13.67
CA LEU A 73 17.42 -3.16 13.96
C LEU A 73 17.93 -3.11 15.40
N VAL A 74 17.38 -3.96 16.26
CA VAL A 74 17.78 -4.07 17.68
C VAL A 74 18.97 -5.02 17.81
N SER A 75 18.94 -6.14 17.08
CA SER A 75 20.03 -7.11 17.04
C SER A 75 19.99 -7.95 15.77
N GLY A 76 21.11 -8.59 15.47
CA GLY A 76 21.29 -9.41 14.27
C GLY A 76 22.00 -8.67 13.14
N THR A 77 22.09 -9.33 11.98
CA THR A 77 22.74 -8.79 10.77
C THR A 77 21.78 -8.87 9.60
N VAL A 78 21.63 -7.76 8.88
CA VAL A 78 20.80 -7.62 7.69
C VAL A 78 21.66 -7.15 6.54
N GLU A 79 21.53 -7.77 5.38
CA GLU A 79 22.09 -7.30 4.13
C GLU A 79 21.02 -6.52 3.37
N HIS A 80 21.32 -5.28 3.00
CA HIS A 80 20.40 -4.45 2.24
C HIS A 80 20.49 -4.73 0.74
N GLY A 81 19.35 -4.95 0.11
CA GLY A 81 19.22 -4.88 -1.35
C GLY A 81 19.21 -3.43 -1.87
N ALA A 82 19.04 -3.28 -3.18
CA ALA A 82 18.93 -1.97 -3.81
C ALA A 82 17.77 -1.16 -3.21
N HIS A 83 18.03 0.10 -2.87
CA HIS A 83 17.05 1.05 -2.33
C HIS A 83 17.45 2.49 -2.63
N GLN A 84 16.50 3.39 -2.48
CA GLN A 84 16.71 4.83 -2.66
C GLN A 84 17.24 5.46 -1.36
N ALA A 85 18.21 6.36 -1.47
CA ALA A 85 18.77 7.08 -0.32
C ALA A 85 17.72 7.90 0.46
N LYS A 86 16.65 8.34 -0.20
CA LYS A 86 15.52 9.01 0.46
C LYS A 86 14.68 8.06 1.32
N ALA A 87 14.67 6.76 0.99
CA ALA A 87 13.95 5.75 1.77
C ALA A 87 14.77 5.27 2.99
N LEU A 88 16.09 5.18 2.84
CA LEU A 88 17.04 4.87 3.91
C LEU A 88 18.35 5.56 3.58
N SER A 89 18.70 6.59 4.35
CA SER A 89 19.98 7.28 4.18
C SER A 89 21.13 6.48 4.80
N ALA A 90 22.35 6.75 4.36
CA ALA A 90 23.54 6.13 4.94
C ALA A 90 23.69 6.41 6.44
N GLU A 91 23.22 7.56 6.91
CA GLU A 91 23.23 7.94 8.33
C GLU A 91 22.22 7.12 9.13
N GLU A 92 21.03 6.89 8.58
CA GLU A 92 20.00 6.04 9.20
C GLU A 92 20.45 4.57 9.23
N GLU A 93 21.05 4.07 8.13
CA GLU A 93 21.61 2.73 8.07
C GLU A 93 22.71 2.56 9.12
N ALA A 94 23.66 3.50 9.20
CA ALA A 94 24.71 3.52 10.24
C ALA A 94 24.12 3.63 11.67
N SER A 95 22.95 4.24 11.80
CA SER A 95 22.19 4.31 13.05
C SER A 95 21.38 3.05 13.33
N GLY A 96 21.47 2.02 12.48
CA GLY A 96 20.82 0.71 12.64
C GLY A 96 19.37 0.70 12.19
N TYR A 97 18.96 1.52 11.22
CA TYR A 97 17.68 1.34 10.54
C TYR A 97 17.81 0.42 9.33
N VAL A 98 16.75 -0.31 9.04
CA VAL A 98 16.68 -1.25 7.92
C VAL A 98 15.36 -1.09 7.17
N LEU A 99 15.35 -1.36 5.86
CA LEU A 99 14.12 -1.52 5.08
C LEU A 99 13.76 -2.99 4.98
N THR A 100 12.65 -3.39 5.56
CA THR A 100 12.25 -4.81 5.57
C THR A 100 11.88 -5.34 4.18
N CYS A 101 11.50 -4.47 3.23
CA CYS A 101 11.10 -4.88 1.87
C CYS A 101 12.27 -5.30 0.97
N CYS A 102 13.50 -4.85 1.26
CA CYS A 102 14.72 -5.21 0.52
C CYS A 102 15.85 -5.70 1.44
N GLY A 103 15.63 -5.72 2.75
CA GLY A 103 16.58 -6.28 3.73
C GLY A 103 16.42 -7.78 3.88
N VAL A 104 17.55 -8.49 3.78
CA VAL A 104 17.66 -9.95 3.92
C VAL A 104 18.39 -10.29 5.21
N ALA A 105 17.80 -11.12 6.05
CA ALA A 105 18.43 -11.55 7.29
C ALA A 105 19.64 -12.48 7.00
N LYS A 106 20.75 -12.27 7.70
CA LYS A 106 21.95 -13.13 7.66
C LYS A 106 22.20 -13.85 8.99
N THR A 107 21.48 -13.48 10.02
CA THR A 107 21.42 -14.13 11.34
C THR A 107 19.97 -14.04 11.83
N ASP A 108 19.68 -14.60 12.99
CA ASP A 108 18.45 -14.24 13.70
C ASP A 108 18.44 -12.74 13.96
N VAL A 109 17.27 -12.10 13.78
CA VAL A 109 17.10 -10.65 13.78
C VAL A 109 16.03 -10.25 14.79
N VAL A 110 16.25 -9.14 15.50
CA VAL A 110 15.23 -8.46 16.29
C VAL A 110 14.99 -7.08 15.72
N LEU A 111 13.76 -6.80 15.31
CA LEU A 111 13.30 -5.52 14.80
C LEU A 111 12.43 -4.82 15.85
N GLU A 112 12.47 -3.49 15.89
CA GLU A 112 11.51 -2.68 16.62
C GLU A 112 10.53 -2.05 15.64
N SER A 113 9.22 -2.35 15.80
CA SER A 113 8.13 -1.74 15.06
C SER A 113 6.86 -1.75 15.91
N ARG A 114 6.27 -0.58 16.14
CA ARG A 114 5.02 -0.43 16.89
C ARG A 114 3.77 -0.54 16.03
N GLN A 115 3.92 -0.50 14.70
CA GLN A 115 2.83 -0.58 13.74
C GLN A 115 2.56 -2.01 13.25
N VAL A 116 2.91 -3.03 14.04
CA VAL A 116 2.67 -4.43 13.65
C VAL A 116 1.19 -4.74 13.76
N THR A 117 0.60 -5.15 12.66
CA THR A 117 -0.79 -5.60 12.59
C THR A 117 -0.87 -7.11 12.44
N GLU A 118 -2.05 -7.68 12.68
CA GLU A 118 -2.33 -9.02 12.17
C GLU A 118 -2.39 -8.93 10.65
N ALA A 119 -1.24 -9.18 10.02
CA ALA A 119 -1.20 -9.26 8.57
C ALA A 119 -2.11 -10.41 8.14
N GLY A 120 -2.74 -10.23 7.04
CA GLY A 120 -3.42 -11.32 6.40
C GLY A 120 -4.72 -11.74 7.05
N ALA A 121 -5.49 -10.80 7.63
CA ALA A 121 -6.93 -11.03 7.75
C ALA A 121 -7.49 -11.52 6.42
N PHE A 122 -6.84 -11.13 5.29
CA PHE A 122 -7.28 -11.49 3.95
C PHE A 122 -6.15 -12.08 3.11
N PRO A 123 -6.37 -13.26 2.51
CA PRO A 123 -5.37 -13.91 1.67
C PRO A 123 -5.12 -13.11 0.39
N ILE A 124 -3.85 -13.03 -0.01
CA ILE A 124 -3.49 -12.46 -1.31
C ILE A 124 -4.00 -13.38 -2.40
N LYS A 125 -4.77 -12.81 -3.33
CA LYS A 125 -5.34 -13.51 -4.48
C LYS A 125 -4.81 -12.93 -5.80
N LYS A 126 -4.58 -13.84 -6.74
CA LYS A 126 -4.27 -13.50 -8.13
C LYS A 126 -5.44 -13.88 -9.00
N MET A 127 -6.04 -12.90 -9.69
CA MET A 127 -7.26 -13.15 -10.43
C MET A 127 -7.37 -12.31 -11.70
N PRO A 128 -8.13 -12.78 -12.71
CA PRO A 128 -8.55 -11.94 -13.82
C PRO A 128 -9.63 -10.95 -13.34
N VAL A 129 -9.63 -9.76 -13.93
CA VAL A 129 -10.67 -8.75 -13.72
C VAL A 129 -11.07 -8.17 -15.05
N ARG A 130 -12.31 -7.69 -15.16
CA ARG A 130 -12.83 -7.08 -16.39
C ARG A 130 -13.04 -5.60 -16.18
N VAL A 131 -12.59 -4.76 -17.11
CA VAL A 131 -12.90 -3.34 -17.15
C VAL A 131 -14.42 -3.17 -17.29
N ALA A 132 -15.03 -2.58 -16.26
CA ALA A 132 -16.47 -2.31 -16.24
C ALA A 132 -16.77 -0.93 -16.83
N SER A 133 -16.01 0.09 -16.45
CA SER A 133 -16.11 1.46 -17.00
C SER A 133 -14.81 2.22 -16.84
N LEU A 134 -14.63 3.25 -17.67
CA LEU A 134 -13.58 4.26 -17.59
C LEU A 134 -14.24 5.64 -17.66
N GLU A 135 -14.11 6.41 -16.61
CA GLU A 135 -14.65 7.74 -16.52
C GLU A 135 -13.52 8.76 -16.35
N ARG A 136 -13.47 9.76 -17.24
CA ARG A 136 -12.50 10.84 -17.11
C ARG A 136 -12.98 11.84 -16.05
N ALA A 137 -12.36 11.80 -14.88
CA ALA A 137 -12.71 12.64 -13.75
C ALA A 137 -12.01 14.02 -13.80
N SER A 138 -10.83 14.12 -14.44
CA SER A 138 -10.15 15.39 -14.72
C SER A 138 -9.31 15.27 -15.99
N HIS A 139 -8.53 16.32 -16.30
CA HIS A 139 -7.64 16.32 -17.48
C HIS A 139 -6.61 15.17 -17.44
N ASP A 140 -6.18 14.75 -16.26
CA ASP A 140 -5.15 13.74 -16.06
C ASP A 140 -5.56 12.59 -15.11
N VAL A 141 -6.86 12.47 -14.76
CA VAL A 141 -7.37 11.38 -13.90
C VAL A 141 -8.51 10.62 -14.58
N ILE A 142 -8.39 9.30 -14.55
CA ILE A 142 -9.46 8.35 -14.90
C ILE A 142 -9.87 7.58 -13.65
N VAL A 143 -11.17 7.50 -13.40
CA VAL A 143 -11.79 6.54 -12.49
C VAL A 143 -12.03 5.26 -13.27
N LEU A 144 -11.31 4.21 -12.91
CA LEU A 144 -11.40 2.88 -13.51
C LEU A 144 -12.20 1.98 -12.59
N LYS A 145 -13.31 1.45 -13.09
CA LYS A 145 -14.09 0.42 -12.39
C LYS A 145 -13.81 -0.95 -12.98
N LEU A 146 -13.53 -1.89 -12.10
CA LEU A 146 -13.23 -3.28 -12.45
C LEU A 146 -14.31 -4.19 -11.89
N GLN A 147 -14.78 -5.12 -12.69
CA GLN A 147 -15.64 -6.22 -12.24
C GLN A 147 -14.77 -7.40 -11.83
N LEU A 148 -15.02 -7.94 -10.64
CA LEU A 148 -14.41 -9.16 -10.12
C LEU A 148 -15.16 -10.40 -10.59
N PRO A 149 -14.52 -11.60 -10.61
CA PRO A 149 -15.21 -12.85 -10.86
C PRO A 149 -16.30 -13.10 -9.80
N ALA A 150 -17.50 -13.50 -10.22
CA ALA A 150 -18.62 -13.74 -9.31
C ALA A 150 -18.38 -14.92 -8.33
N SER A 151 -17.47 -15.83 -8.65
CA SER A 151 -17.11 -16.99 -7.85
C SER A 151 -16.07 -16.70 -6.75
N ASP A 152 -15.45 -15.52 -6.77
CA ASP A 152 -14.38 -15.17 -5.86
C ASP A 152 -14.83 -14.11 -4.84
N THR A 153 -14.61 -14.40 -3.57
CA THR A 153 -14.70 -13.39 -2.52
C THR A 153 -13.36 -12.68 -2.39
N PHE A 154 -13.28 -11.44 -2.83
CA PHE A 154 -12.11 -10.61 -2.63
C PHE A 154 -12.33 -9.71 -1.42
N GLN A 155 -11.55 -9.93 -0.37
CA GLN A 155 -11.64 -9.17 0.88
C GLN A 155 -10.40 -8.30 1.06
N TYR A 156 -10.57 -7.10 1.59
CA TYR A 156 -9.49 -6.14 1.82
C TYR A 156 -9.88 -5.13 2.91
N HIS A 157 -8.92 -4.40 3.44
CA HIS A 157 -9.18 -3.24 4.29
C HIS A 157 -9.26 -1.97 3.42
N ALA A 158 -10.17 -1.07 3.77
CA ALA A 158 -10.27 0.24 3.12
C ALA A 158 -8.94 1.00 3.22
N GLY A 159 -8.35 1.36 2.08
CA GLY A 159 -7.04 1.98 1.98
C GLY A 159 -5.94 1.08 1.39
N GLN A 160 -6.15 -0.23 1.32
CA GLN A 160 -5.22 -1.15 0.67
C GLN A 160 -5.22 -1.00 -0.86
N TYR A 161 -4.23 -1.59 -1.53
CA TYR A 161 -4.03 -1.52 -2.97
C TYR A 161 -3.98 -2.91 -3.64
N VAL A 162 -4.12 -2.92 -4.96
CA VAL A 162 -3.86 -4.06 -5.82
C VAL A 162 -2.73 -3.76 -6.80
N GLU A 163 -2.08 -4.81 -7.30
CA GLU A 163 -1.08 -4.73 -8.36
C GLU A 163 -1.65 -5.28 -9.66
N PHE A 164 -1.58 -4.50 -10.74
CA PHE A 164 -1.75 -5.02 -12.09
C PHE A 164 -0.51 -5.79 -12.50
N LEU A 165 -0.73 -6.98 -13.07
CA LEU A 165 0.31 -7.84 -13.60
C LEU A 165 0.37 -7.63 -15.11
N LEU A 166 1.38 -6.90 -15.57
CA LEU A 166 1.54 -6.59 -16.97
C LEU A 166 2.14 -7.80 -17.74
N ARG A 167 1.99 -7.80 -19.06
CA ARG A 167 2.43 -8.91 -19.92
C ARG A 167 3.94 -9.11 -19.96
N ASP A 168 4.69 -8.03 -19.75
CA ASP A 168 6.17 -8.03 -19.70
C ASP A 168 6.73 -8.40 -18.32
N GLY A 169 5.87 -8.74 -17.37
CA GLY A 169 6.25 -9.07 -15.99
C GLY A 169 6.28 -7.87 -15.05
N ASP A 170 6.17 -6.66 -15.55
CA ASP A 170 6.08 -5.46 -14.73
C ASP A 170 4.80 -5.47 -13.88
N ARG A 171 4.86 -4.76 -12.75
CA ARG A 171 3.73 -4.57 -11.83
C ARG A 171 3.42 -3.09 -11.66
N ARG A 172 2.15 -2.75 -11.49
CA ARG A 172 1.72 -1.38 -11.19
C ARG A 172 0.67 -1.40 -10.09
N SER A 173 0.97 -0.69 -9.02
CA SER A 173 0.15 -0.62 -7.81
C SER A 173 -0.86 0.51 -7.89
N TYR A 174 -2.11 0.24 -7.50
CA TYR A 174 -3.16 1.25 -7.38
C TYR A 174 -4.02 0.97 -6.17
N SER A 175 -4.23 2.00 -5.35
CA SER A 175 -5.05 1.91 -4.16
C SER A 175 -6.54 1.82 -4.52
N MET A 176 -7.27 0.99 -3.79
CA MET A 176 -8.71 0.83 -3.95
C MET A 176 -9.44 2.04 -3.36
N ALA A 177 -10.31 2.65 -4.15
CA ALA A 177 -11.05 3.84 -3.79
C ALA A 177 -12.42 3.55 -3.14
N ASN A 178 -12.95 2.35 -3.31
CA ASN A 178 -14.20 1.93 -2.71
C ASN A 178 -13.97 1.09 -1.44
N ALA A 179 -14.90 1.16 -0.50
CA ALA A 179 -14.82 0.38 0.73
C ALA A 179 -15.24 -1.09 0.54
N PRO A 180 -14.74 -2.03 1.38
CA PRO A 180 -14.98 -3.47 1.21
C PRO A 180 -16.45 -3.88 1.20
N HIS A 181 -17.31 -3.19 1.95
CA HIS A 181 -18.73 -3.53 2.04
C HIS A 181 -19.49 -3.36 0.72
N THR A 182 -18.98 -2.53 -0.20
CA THR A 182 -19.59 -2.34 -1.53
C THR A 182 -19.55 -3.61 -2.37
N GLN A 183 -18.65 -4.55 -2.06
CA GLN A 183 -18.53 -5.84 -2.72
C GLN A 183 -19.78 -6.71 -2.56
N THR A 184 -20.57 -6.49 -1.51
CA THR A 184 -21.81 -7.26 -1.28
C THR A 184 -22.94 -6.89 -2.23
N GLN A 185 -22.90 -5.68 -2.79
CA GLN A 185 -23.92 -5.19 -3.74
C GLN A 185 -23.51 -5.43 -5.19
N ALA A 186 -22.26 -5.11 -5.51
CA ALA A 186 -21.68 -5.31 -6.85
C ALA A 186 -20.18 -5.63 -6.70
N PRO A 187 -19.77 -6.91 -6.89
CA PRO A 187 -18.35 -7.28 -6.80
C PRO A 187 -17.51 -6.50 -7.81
N GLY A 188 -16.73 -5.55 -7.32
CA GLY A 188 -15.91 -4.69 -8.16
C GLY A 188 -14.96 -3.79 -7.37
N LEU A 189 -13.95 -3.29 -8.04
CA LEU A 189 -12.99 -2.35 -7.50
C LEU A 189 -13.09 -1.03 -8.25
N GLU A 190 -12.94 0.06 -7.52
CA GLU A 190 -12.77 1.40 -8.06
C GLU A 190 -11.34 1.86 -7.80
N LEU A 191 -10.67 2.35 -8.84
CA LEU A 191 -9.29 2.82 -8.80
C LEU A 191 -9.22 4.19 -9.49
N HIS A 192 -8.46 5.12 -8.91
CA HIS A 192 -8.22 6.43 -9.51
C HIS A 192 -6.81 6.46 -10.11
N LEU A 193 -6.72 6.55 -11.42
CA LEU A 193 -5.45 6.49 -12.14
C LEU A 193 -5.07 7.87 -12.67
N ARG A 194 -3.89 8.36 -12.27
CA ARG A 194 -3.33 9.57 -12.84
C ARG A 194 -2.49 9.24 -14.06
N HIS A 195 -2.63 9.99 -15.12
CA HIS A 195 -1.80 9.90 -16.31
C HIS A 195 -0.35 10.28 -15.98
N MET A 196 0.55 9.37 -16.27
CA MET A 196 1.99 9.60 -16.25
C MET A 196 2.48 9.45 -17.69
N PRO A 197 2.72 10.55 -18.42
CA PRO A 197 3.15 10.49 -19.81
C PRO A 197 4.41 9.63 -19.98
N GLY A 198 4.39 8.70 -20.94
CA GLY A 198 5.42 7.69 -21.13
C GLY A 198 5.29 6.46 -20.21
N GLY A 199 4.33 6.44 -19.32
CA GLY A 199 4.04 5.30 -18.46
C GLY A 199 3.29 4.20 -19.21
N LYS A 200 3.91 3.02 -19.39
CA LYS A 200 3.36 1.88 -20.15
C LYS A 200 1.88 1.60 -19.85
N PHE A 201 1.51 1.56 -18.57
CA PHE A 201 0.14 1.24 -18.16
C PHE A 201 -0.78 2.45 -18.25
N THR A 202 -0.35 3.61 -17.77
CA THR A 202 -1.20 4.81 -17.79
C THR A 202 -1.46 5.31 -19.21
N ASP A 203 -0.46 5.26 -20.11
CA ASP A 203 -0.68 5.59 -21.52
C ASP A 203 -1.72 4.64 -22.16
N HIS A 204 -1.64 3.32 -21.86
CA HIS A 204 -2.65 2.37 -22.31
C HIS A 204 -4.05 2.71 -21.78
N VAL A 205 -4.17 3.00 -20.48
CA VAL A 205 -5.46 3.38 -19.85
C VAL A 205 -6.07 4.62 -20.50
N PHE A 206 -5.24 5.63 -20.81
CA PHE A 206 -5.72 6.92 -21.30
C PHE A 206 -5.98 6.96 -22.80
N THR A 207 -5.39 6.03 -23.59
CA THR A 207 -5.46 6.07 -25.07
C THR A 207 -6.13 4.85 -25.69
N ASN A 208 -5.96 3.65 -25.12
CA ASN A 208 -6.31 2.41 -25.80
C ASN A 208 -7.26 1.50 -25.03
N MET A 209 -7.27 1.58 -23.68
CA MET A 209 -8.09 0.69 -22.86
C MET A 209 -9.57 0.87 -23.13
N LYS A 210 -10.30 -0.24 -23.17
CA LYS A 210 -11.75 -0.27 -23.46
C LYS A 210 -12.48 -1.06 -22.39
N GLU A 211 -13.76 -0.76 -22.25
CA GLU A 211 -14.68 -1.60 -21.48
C GLU A 211 -14.59 -3.05 -21.94
N LYS A 212 -14.81 -3.98 -21.03
CA LYS A 212 -14.72 -5.44 -21.22
C LYS A 212 -13.31 -5.98 -21.43
N GLU A 213 -12.28 -5.16 -21.46
CA GLU A 213 -10.88 -5.64 -21.45
C GLU A 213 -10.60 -6.48 -20.21
N ILE A 214 -9.85 -7.57 -20.38
CA ILE A 214 -9.46 -8.45 -19.28
C ILE A 214 -8.05 -8.12 -18.86
N LEU A 215 -7.90 -7.80 -17.57
CA LEU A 215 -6.64 -7.53 -16.91
C LEU A 215 -6.39 -8.60 -15.83
N ARG A 216 -5.22 -8.59 -15.24
CA ARG A 216 -4.88 -9.46 -14.11
C ARG A 216 -4.40 -8.62 -12.96
N ILE A 217 -4.94 -8.89 -11.78
CA ILE A 217 -4.53 -8.24 -10.54
C ILE A 217 -4.05 -9.25 -9.51
N GLU A 218 -3.29 -8.75 -8.54
CA GLU A 218 -2.89 -9.48 -7.35
C GLU A 218 -3.03 -8.57 -6.12
N GLY A 219 -3.56 -9.07 -5.03
CA GLY A 219 -3.78 -8.32 -3.80
C GLY A 219 -4.71 -9.06 -2.83
N PRO A 220 -5.11 -8.40 -1.71
CA PRO A 220 -4.80 -7.02 -1.34
C PRO A 220 -3.39 -6.87 -0.78
N TYR A 221 -2.80 -5.69 -0.94
CA TYR A 221 -1.51 -5.31 -0.40
C TYR A 221 -1.58 -4.00 0.38
N GLY A 222 -0.56 -3.71 1.16
CA GLY A 222 -0.38 -2.46 1.89
C GLY A 222 -0.84 -2.51 3.34
N SER A 223 -0.15 -1.77 4.17
CA SER A 223 -0.48 -1.59 5.59
C SER A 223 -1.20 -0.27 5.87
N PHE A 224 -1.55 0.48 4.82
CA PHE A 224 -2.30 1.71 4.90
C PHE A 224 -3.80 1.41 4.97
N PHE A 225 -4.36 1.45 6.19
CA PHE A 225 -5.79 1.29 6.45
C PHE A 225 -6.14 1.84 7.83
N LEU A 226 -7.42 2.13 8.05
CA LEU A 226 -7.92 2.71 9.29
C LEU A 226 -7.65 1.79 10.49
N ARG A 227 -7.12 2.37 11.57
CA ARG A 227 -7.01 1.72 12.89
C ARG A 227 -8.31 1.97 13.64
N GLU A 228 -9.17 0.94 13.68
CA GLU A 228 -10.52 1.04 14.26
C GLU A 228 -10.51 0.99 15.79
N ASP A 229 -9.41 0.56 16.39
CA ASP A 229 -9.19 0.45 17.83
C ASP A 229 -8.72 1.75 18.51
N SER A 230 -8.62 2.85 17.75
CA SER A 230 -8.19 4.15 18.24
C SER A 230 -9.33 5.17 18.24
N ASP A 231 -9.39 5.98 19.29
CA ASP A 231 -10.36 7.08 19.43
C ASP A 231 -9.74 8.47 19.15
N LYS A 232 -8.44 8.52 18.80
CA LYS A 232 -7.74 9.79 18.54
C LYS A 232 -8.34 10.51 17.33
N PRO A 233 -8.45 11.84 17.33
CA PRO A 233 -8.82 12.59 16.14
C PRO A 233 -7.85 12.32 15.00
N MET A 234 -8.38 12.35 13.78
CA MET A 234 -7.63 12.00 12.56
C MET A 234 -7.42 13.18 11.64
N VAL A 235 -6.21 13.27 11.11
CA VAL A 235 -5.90 14.02 9.89
C VAL A 235 -5.84 13.03 8.73
N LEU A 236 -6.72 13.22 7.74
CA LEU A 236 -6.69 12.51 6.47
C LEU A 236 -6.03 13.43 5.45
N LEU A 237 -4.78 13.16 5.08
CA LEU A 237 -4.00 14.00 4.16
C LEU A 237 -3.91 13.34 2.80
N ALA A 238 -4.48 13.98 1.78
CA ALA A 238 -4.43 13.52 0.40
C ALA A 238 -3.73 14.52 -0.51
N SER A 239 -2.96 14.05 -1.48
CA SER A 239 -2.49 14.85 -2.61
C SER A 239 -2.80 14.17 -3.94
N GLY A 240 -3.48 14.88 -4.84
CA GLY A 240 -3.93 14.34 -6.13
C GLY A 240 -4.74 13.04 -5.96
N THR A 241 -4.36 11.97 -6.68
CA THR A 241 -5.03 10.65 -6.58
C THR A 241 -4.76 9.90 -5.27
N GLY A 242 -3.91 10.42 -4.37
CA GLY A 242 -3.86 9.96 -2.98
C GLY A 242 -5.21 10.06 -2.25
N PHE A 243 -6.15 10.76 -2.84
CA PHE A 243 -7.53 10.77 -2.39
C PHE A 243 -8.23 9.38 -2.47
N ALA A 244 -7.85 8.52 -3.42
CA ALA A 244 -8.50 7.22 -3.63
C ALA A 244 -8.57 6.34 -2.36
N PRO A 245 -7.47 5.99 -1.69
CA PRO A 245 -7.54 5.19 -0.46
C PRO A 245 -8.19 5.95 0.70
N ILE A 246 -8.09 7.26 0.75
CA ILE A 246 -8.78 8.10 1.75
C ILE A 246 -10.31 8.05 1.53
N MET A 247 -10.77 8.08 0.27
CA MET A 247 -12.17 7.91 -0.08
C MET A 247 -12.73 6.58 0.45
N ALA A 248 -11.99 5.49 0.24
CA ALA A 248 -12.37 4.18 0.77
C ALA A 248 -12.46 4.17 2.31
N ILE A 249 -11.53 4.83 3.00
CA ILE A 249 -11.55 4.97 4.47
C ILE A 249 -12.78 5.76 4.92
N ILE A 250 -13.10 6.90 4.30
CA ILE A 250 -14.27 7.71 4.64
C ILE A 250 -15.56 6.92 4.41
N GLU A 251 -15.69 6.23 3.27
CA GLU A 251 -16.82 5.37 2.96
C GLU A 251 -16.99 4.25 3.99
N HIS A 252 -15.88 3.63 4.41
CA HIS A 252 -15.86 2.61 5.44
C HIS A 252 -16.29 3.16 6.81
N MET A 253 -15.79 4.34 7.20
CA MET A 253 -16.19 5.02 8.44
C MET A 253 -17.69 5.27 8.46
N ARG A 254 -18.27 5.77 7.36
CA ARG A 254 -19.70 5.99 7.24
C ARG A 254 -20.49 4.70 7.40
N PHE A 255 -20.10 3.65 6.69
CA PHE A 255 -20.78 2.34 6.75
C PHE A 255 -20.75 1.73 8.15
N LYS A 256 -19.61 1.84 8.85
CA LYS A 256 -19.44 1.33 10.22
C LYS A 256 -20.02 2.23 11.30
N GLY A 257 -20.47 3.44 10.96
CA GLY A 257 -20.93 4.42 11.94
C GLY A 257 -19.82 4.92 12.87
N ILE A 258 -18.57 4.98 12.39
CA ILE A 258 -17.43 5.45 13.19
C ILE A 258 -17.55 6.97 13.38
N GLN A 259 -17.73 7.42 14.62
CA GLN A 259 -17.93 8.84 14.98
C GLN A 259 -16.64 9.56 15.36
N ARG A 260 -15.50 8.96 15.14
CA ARG A 260 -14.18 9.52 15.40
C ARG A 260 -13.98 10.81 14.61
N PRO A 261 -13.58 11.94 15.24
CA PRO A 261 -13.35 13.19 14.53
C PRO A 261 -12.29 13.04 13.44
N ALA A 262 -12.61 13.47 12.23
CA ALA A 262 -11.72 13.39 11.09
C ALA A 262 -11.72 14.72 10.30
N THR A 263 -10.55 15.19 9.89
CA THR A 263 -10.41 16.32 8.98
C THR A 263 -9.66 15.89 7.74
N LEU A 264 -10.33 15.95 6.58
CA LEU A 264 -9.72 15.71 5.29
C LEU A 264 -9.06 17.00 4.79
N TYR A 265 -7.76 16.97 4.59
CA TYR A 265 -6.99 17.95 3.85
C TYR A 265 -6.63 17.37 2.49
N TRP A 266 -7.22 17.92 1.43
CA TRP A 266 -6.94 17.42 0.07
C TRP A 266 -6.28 18.51 -0.77
N GLY A 267 -5.06 18.23 -1.22
CA GLY A 267 -4.21 19.14 -2.00
C GLY A 267 -4.23 18.84 -3.49
N GLY A 268 -4.41 19.88 -4.29
CA GLY A 268 -4.17 19.91 -5.72
C GLY A 268 -3.31 21.11 -6.12
N ARG A 269 -2.81 21.14 -7.35
CA ARG A 269 -2.21 22.35 -7.91
C ARG A 269 -3.26 23.37 -8.31
N ARG A 270 -4.29 22.90 -9.00
CA ARG A 270 -5.44 23.69 -9.48
C ARG A 270 -6.72 23.17 -8.86
N PRO A 271 -7.80 23.97 -8.79
CA PRO A 271 -9.11 23.49 -8.28
C PRO A 271 -9.63 22.24 -9.02
N ALA A 272 -9.39 22.13 -10.32
CA ALA A 272 -9.78 20.97 -11.13
C ALA A 272 -9.10 19.66 -10.72
N ASP A 273 -7.98 19.71 -9.97
CA ASP A 273 -7.30 18.52 -9.44
C ASP A 273 -8.07 17.89 -8.26
N LEU A 274 -9.02 18.62 -7.68
CA LEU A 274 -9.92 18.17 -6.60
C LEU A 274 -11.18 17.53 -7.22
N TYR A 275 -10.99 16.55 -8.07
CA TYR A 275 -11.96 15.97 -9.02
C TYR A 275 -13.14 15.23 -8.37
N GLN A 276 -13.14 15.01 -7.06
CA GLN A 276 -14.22 14.36 -6.29
C GLN A 276 -14.81 15.28 -5.21
N SER A 277 -14.69 16.62 -5.34
CA SER A 277 -15.21 17.57 -4.35
C SER A 277 -16.71 17.39 -4.10
N ALA A 278 -17.50 17.17 -5.15
CA ALA A 278 -18.94 16.93 -5.02
C ALA A 278 -19.26 15.66 -4.20
N TRP A 279 -18.45 14.59 -4.36
CA TRP A 279 -18.61 13.38 -3.55
C TRP A 279 -18.34 13.67 -2.07
N ILE A 280 -17.27 14.44 -1.76
CA ILE A 280 -16.95 14.83 -0.37
C ILE A 280 -18.07 15.66 0.23
N GLU A 281 -18.57 16.65 -0.48
CA GLU A 281 -19.67 17.51 -0.01
C GLU A 281 -20.90 16.69 0.36
N ALA A 282 -21.23 15.66 -0.42
CA ALA A 282 -22.31 14.73 -0.09
C ALA A 282 -22.02 13.94 1.20
N GLN A 283 -20.74 13.55 1.46
CA GLN A 283 -20.38 12.87 2.71
C GLN A 283 -20.51 13.78 3.93
N LEU A 284 -20.16 15.06 3.81
CA LEU A 284 -20.27 16.02 4.93
C LEU A 284 -21.71 16.17 5.44
N ALA A 285 -22.69 16.01 4.57
CA ALA A 285 -24.11 16.06 4.96
C ALA A 285 -24.51 14.85 5.85
N GLU A 286 -23.85 13.71 5.71
CA GLU A 286 -24.16 12.48 6.43
C GLU A 286 -23.20 12.21 7.61
N MET A 287 -22.04 12.87 7.64
CA MET A 287 -20.95 12.64 8.61
C MET A 287 -20.58 13.93 9.36
N PRO A 288 -21.29 14.30 10.43
CA PRO A 288 -21.00 15.54 11.18
C PRO A 288 -19.62 15.56 11.85
N ASN A 289 -18.99 14.40 12.01
CA ASN A 289 -17.64 14.23 12.53
C ASN A 289 -16.53 14.40 11.46
N LEU A 290 -16.90 14.54 10.17
CA LEU A 290 -15.98 14.78 9.06
C LEU A 290 -15.92 16.27 8.72
N LYS A 291 -14.70 16.80 8.56
CA LYS A 291 -14.45 18.15 8.02
C LYS A 291 -13.66 18.04 6.72
N TYR A 292 -13.81 19.01 5.83
CA TYR A 292 -13.07 19.07 4.56
C TYR A 292 -12.40 20.41 4.39
N VAL A 293 -11.10 20.37 4.09
CA VAL A 293 -10.24 21.52 3.83
C VAL A 293 -9.55 21.30 2.47
N PRO A 294 -10.14 21.80 1.38
CA PRO A 294 -9.47 21.81 0.07
C PRO A 294 -8.34 22.84 0.06
N VAL A 295 -7.18 22.46 -0.50
CA VAL A 295 -6.01 23.32 -0.58
C VAL A 295 -5.45 23.31 -2.00
N VAL A 296 -5.25 24.49 -2.58
CA VAL A 296 -4.73 24.64 -3.94
C VAL A 296 -3.38 25.37 -3.90
N SER A 297 -2.33 24.73 -4.43
CA SER A 297 -0.97 25.27 -4.33
C SER A 297 -0.58 26.25 -5.43
N ASP A 298 -1.26 26.23 -6.57
CA ASP A 298 -0.95 27.03 -7.76
C ASP A 298 -2.23 27.56 -8.43
N ALA A 299 -3.13 28.15 -7.61
CA ALA A 299 -4.34 28.79 -8.12
C ALA A 299 -3.99 29.97 -9.02
N GLN A 300 -4.60 30.02 -10.21
CA GLN A 300 -4.44 31.10 -11.15
C GLN A 300 -5.66 32.04 -11.11
N PRO A 301 -5.52 33.29 -11.56
CA PRO A 301 -6.65 34.24 -11.55
C PRO A 301 -7.93 33.72 -12.25
N GLU A 302 -7.76 32.97 -13.33
CA GLU A 302 -8.88 32.38 -14.07
C GLU A 302 -9.62 31.28 -13.33
N ASP A 303 -9.03 30.68 -12.30
CA ASP A 303 -9.69 29.67 -11.46
C ASP A 303 -10.75 30.26 -10.54
N ALA A 304 -10.71 31.56 -10.30
CA ALA A 304 -11.57 32.26 -9.33
C ALA A 304 -11.59 31.54 -7.94
N TRP A 305 -10.48 30.95 -7.55
CA TRP A 305 -10.37 30.19 -6.31
C TRP A 305 -10.40 31.11 -5.10
N THR A 306 -11.33 30.85 -4.19
CA THR A 306 -11.49 31.62 -2.94
C THR A 306 -11.16 30.79 -1.70
N GLY A 307 -10.82 29.50 -1.89
CA GLY A 307 -10.44 28.60 -0.80
C GLY A 307 -8.98 28.77 -0.38
N ARG A 308 -8.52 27.87 0.47
CA ARG A 308 -7.16 27.88 1.01
C ARG A 308 -6.11 27.66 -0.05
N THR A 309 -5.02 28.41 0.01
CA THR A 309 -3.87 28.30 -0.90
C THR A 309 -2.61 27.82 -0.18
N GLY A 310 -1.64 27.27 -0.94
CA GLY A 310 -0.38 26.80 -0.40
C GLY A 310 -0.23 25.29 -0.37
N PHE A 311 0.72 24.80 0.44
CA PHE A 311 0.99 23.37 0.54
C PHE A 311 0.06 22.70 1.56
N VAL A 312 -0.57 21.62 1.15
CA VAL A 312 -1.59 20.92 1.96
C VAL A 312 -1.08 20.44 3.33
N HIS A 313 0.17 19.96 3.42
CA HIS A 313 0.74 19.55 4.70
C HIS A 313 0.95 20.72 5.67
N ARG A 314 1.22 21.93 5.17
CA ARG A 314 1.34 23.14 6.01
C ARG A 314 -0.01 23.62 6.51
N ALA A 315 -1.04 23.48 5.70
CA ALA A 315 -2.40 23.80 6.11
C ALA A 315 -2.83 23.03 7.37
N VAL A 316 -2.40 21.79 7.51
CA VAL A 316 -2.62 21.00 8.74
C VAL A 316 -1.95 21.63 9.95
N LEU A 317 -0.70 22.06 9.83
CA LEU A 317 0.06 22.66 10.94
C LEU A 317 -0.44 24.04 11.35
N GLU A 318 -1.00 24.79 10.39
CA GLU A 318 -1.66 26.07 10.68
C GLU A 318 -2.93 25.88 11.51
N ASP A 319 -3.69 24.81 11.27
CA ASP A 319 -4.90 24.47 12.02
C ASP A 319 -4.59 23.69 13.30
N HIS A 320 -3.52 22.88 13.29
CA HIS A 320 -3.11 21.98 14.38
C HIS A 320 -1.61 22.09 14.63
N PRO A 321 -1.13 23.13 15.36
CA PRO A 321 0.29 23.32 15.61
C PRO A 321 0.89 22.27 16.55
N ASP A 322 0.06 21.53 17.30
CA ASP A 322 0.42 20.37 18.11
C ASP A 322 -0.37 19.14 17.63
N LEU A 323 0.35 18.12 17.17
CA LEU A 323 -0.21 16.87 16.66
C LEU A 323 -0.02 15.68 17.62
N SER A 324 0.44 15.91 18.86
CA SER A 324 0.76 14.85 19.83
C SER A 324 -0.43 13.93 20.15
N GLY A 325 -1.67 14.45 20.04
CA GLY A 325 -2.91 13.73 20.30
C GLY A 325 -3.58 13.16 19.06
N PHE A 326 -2.99 13.28 17.87
CA PHE A 326 -3.62 12.89 16.59
C PHE A 326 -3.08 11.57 16.04
N GLU A 327 -3.80 11.04 15.08
CA GLU A 327 -3.31 10.11 14.07
C GLU A 327 -3.40 10.74 12.69
N VAL A 328 -2.42 10.46 11.85
CA VAL A 328 -2.33 10.99 10.49
C VAL A 328 -2.32 9.85 9.48
N TYR A 329 -3.19 9.94 8.50
CA TYR A 329 -3.25 9.05 7.33
C TYR A 329 -2.89 9.87 6.10
N ALA A 330 -1.64 9.74 5.62
CA ALA A 330 -1.09 10.56 4.54
C ALA A 330 -0.90 9.74 3.27
N CYS A 331 -1.48 10.21 2.15
CA CYS A 331 -1.40 9.49 0.89
C CYS A 331 -1.21 10.41 -0.32
N GLY A 332 -0.40 9.96 -1.29
CA GLY A 332 -0.20 10.61 -2.58
C GLY A 332 1.25 10.87 -2.94
N ALA A 333 1.56 12.06 -3.46
CA ALA A 333 2.89 12.39 -3.97
C ALA A 333 3.98 12.24 -2.89
N PRO A 334 5.11 11.57 -3.20
CA PRO A 334 6.18 11.31 -2.22
C PRO A 334 6.63 12.56 -1.48
N ILE A 335 6.87 13.63 -2.18
CA ILE A 335 7.34 14.90 -1.58
C ILE A 335 6.35 15.47 -0.55
N VAL A 336 5.03 15.26 -0.74
CA VAL A 336 4.01 15.73 0.22
C VAL A 336 4.02 14.84 1.46
N VAL A 337 4.08 13.52 1.28
CA VAL A 337 4.09 12.54 2.37
C VAL A 337 5.36 12.68 3.22
N GLU A 338 6.54 12.81 2.59
CA GLU A 338 7.84 13.01 3.24
C GLU A 338 7.88 14.33 4.03
N SER A 339 7.38 15.43 3.41
CA SER A 339 7.30 16.73 4.09
C SER A 339 6.35 16.67 5.28
N ALA A 340 5.19 16.04 5.12
CA ALA A 340 4.23 15.85 6.21
C ALA A 340 4.85 15.04 7.36
N GLN A 341 5.49 13.91 7.07
CA GLN A 341 6.12 13.07 8.08
C GLN A 341 7.16 13.84 8.91
N ARG A 342 8.07 14.56 8.24
CA ARG A 342 9.11 15.37 8.89
C ARG A 342 8.49 16.46 9.76
N ASP A 343 7.60 17.25 9.20
CA ASP A 343 7.07 18.45 9.83
C ASP A 343 6.09 18.11 10.96
N TYR A 344 5.29 17.04 10.80
CA TYR A 344 4.35 16.59 11.83
C TYR A 344 5.06 15.91 13.01
N LYS A 345 6.16 15.19 12.76
CA LYS A 345 7.02 14.69 13.84
C LYS A 345 7.60 15.86 14.66
N ALA A 346 8.01 16.95 14.00
CA ALA A 346 8.46 18.17 14.68
C ALA A 346 7.34 18.87 15.47
N ALA A 347 6.08 18.69 15.06
CA ALA A 347 4.87 19.15 15.75
C ALA A 347 4.33 18.15 16.81
N GLY A 348 5.15 17.19 17.24
CA GLY A 348 4.85 16.27 18.34
C GLY A 348 4.09 15.00 17.95
N LEU A 349 3.82 14.75 16.65
CA LEU A 349 3.15 13.52 16.23
C LEU A 349 4.02 12.30 16.57
N PRO A 350 3.49 11.29 17.31
CA PRO A 350 4.19 10.04 17.54
C PRO A 350 4.46 9.30 16.23
N GLU A 351 5.62 8.66 16.11
CA GLU A 351 6.02 7.96 14.88
C GLU A 351 5.04 6.85 14.50
N GLU A 352 4.53 6.12 15.48
CA GLU A 352 3.53 5.06 15.33
C GLU A 352 2.13 5.59 14.94
N ALA A 353 1.89 6.88 15.04
CA ALA A 353 0.61 7.54 14.71
C ALA A 353 0.60 8.13 13.29
N PHE A 354 1.68 7.96 12.51
CA PHE A 354 1.78 8.38 11.12
C PHE A 354 1.68 7.17 10.19
N PHE A 355 0.57 7.06 9.48
CA PHE A 355 0.33 6.01 8.48
C PHE A 355 0.44 6.62 7.09
N ALA A 356 1.22 5.98 6.21
CA ALA A 356 1.52 6.57 4.91
C ALA A 356 1.44 5.57 3.76
N ASP A 357 0.93 6.04 2.62
CA ASP A 357 1.04 5.38 1.33
C ASP A 357 1.56 6.37 0.28
N SER A 358 2.84 6.27 -0.03
CA SER A 358 3.55 7.17 -0.93
C SER A 358 3.55 6.62 -2.35
N PHE A 359 2.98 7.34 -3.31
CA PHE A 359 2.82 6.91 -4.69
C PHE A 359 4.11 7.10 -5.48
N THR A 360 5.02 6.15 -5.36
CA THR A 360 6.28 6.13 -6.12
C THR A 360 6.03 5.70 -7.56
N SER A 361 6.54 6.48 -8.51
CA SER A 361 6.52 6.14 -9.94
C SER A 361 7.69 5.22 -10.32
N ALA A 362 7.71 4.70 -11.55
CA ALA A 362 8.86 3.95 -12.06
C ALA A 362 10.13 4.81 -12.13
N ALA A 363 10.00 6.13 -12.34
CA ALA A 363 11.12 7.06 -12.32
C ALA A 363 11.68 7.27 -10.90
N ASP A 364 10.88 7.13 -9.87
CA ASP A 364 11.34 7.22 -8.48
C ASP A 364 12.12 5.97 -8.02
N LYS A 365 12.11 4.92 -8.84
CA LYS A 365 12.74 3.61 -8.58
C LYS A 365 14.02 3.39 -9.38
N ALA A 366 14.30 4.26 -10.35
CA ALA A 366 15.46 4.19 -11.25
C ALA A 366 16.75 4.72 -10.60
#